data_cee4cdef007ac19a695d4c985d89a85b
#
_entry.id   cee4cdef007ac19a695d4c985d89a85b
#
_cell.length_a   1.000
_cell.length_b   1.000
_cell.length_c   1.000
_cell.angle_alpha   90.00
_cell.angle_beta   90.00
_cell.angle_gamma   90.00
#
_symmetry.space_group_name_H-M   'P 1'
#
loop_
_entity.id
_entity.type
_entity.pdbx_description
1 polymer ?
#
loop_
_entity_poly.entity_id
_entity_poly.type
_entity_poly.pdbx_seq_one_letter_code
_entity_poly.pdbx_strand_id
1 'polypeptide(L)'
;MCAALLAVTSGGAVLAAVVVARHRAQAVADLAALAAAARLPQGQAAACGSAGRLALTMHTTLADCAVDGLDVVVRTEAEVALGGDWVGPASASARAGPSGPDG
;
A
#
# COMPACT_ATOMS: atom_id res chain seq x y z
N MET A 1 -17.62 -2.31 34.91
CA MET A 1 -18.11 -1.62 33.71
C MET A 1 -17.01 -0.77 33.03
N CYS A 2 -16.26 0.04 33.81
CA CYS A 2 -15.19 0.86 33.22
C CYS A 2 -14.10 0.02 32.58
N ALA A 3 -13.76 -1.13 33.15
CA ALA A 3 -12.73 -2.00 32.58
C ALA A 3 -13.19 -2.57 31.22
N ALA A 4 -14.45 -2.92 31.08
CA ALA A 4 -15.00 -3.42 29.83
C ALA A 4 -15.01 -2.34 28.76
N LEU A 5 -15.37 -1.11 29.13
CA LEU A 5 -15.38 0.02 28.19
C LEU A 5 -13.97 0.35 27.73
N LEU A 6 -12.99 0.30 28.64
CA LEU A 6 -11.60 0.55 28.27
C LEU A 6 -11.07 -0.53 27.34
N ALA A 7 -11.43 -1.79 27.59
CA ALA A 7 -11.00 -2.90 26.73
C ALA A 7 -11.58 -2.76 25.32
N VAL A 8 -12.86 -2.41 25.20
CA VAL A 8 -13.53 -2.22 23.92
C VAL A 8 -12.92 -1.04 23.18
N THR A 9 -12.67 0.06 23.87
CA THR A 9 -12.06 1.25 23.27
C THR A 9 -10.66 0.96 22.77
N SER A 10 -9.85 0.24 23.54
CA SER A 10 -8.48 -0.12 23.14
C SER A 10 -8.50 -1.03 21.91
N GLY A 11 -9.39 -2.05 21.91
CA GLY A 11 -9.55 -2.93 20.76
C GLY A 11 -10.02 -2.20 19.53
N GLY A 12 -10.95 -1.25 19.70
CA GLY A 12 -11.43 -0.41 18.60
C GLY A 12 -10.34 0.47 18.03
N ALA A 13 -9.46 1.02 18.88
CA ALA A 13 -8.36 1.86 18.44
C ALA A 13 -7.36 1.07 17.59
N VAL A 14 -7.04 -0.16 17.97
CA VAL A 14 -6.15 -1.03 17.20
C VAL A 14 -6.77 -1.38 15.86
N LEU A 15 -8.06 -1.73 15.85
CA LEU A 15 -8.76 -2.03 14.60
C LEU A 15 -8.80 -0.82 13.68
N ALA A 16 -9.05 0.37 14.22
CA ALA A 16 -9.05 1.59 13.43
C ALA A 16 -7.67 1.86 12.83
N ALA A 17 -6.59 1.62 13.61
CA ALA A 17 -5.23 1.80 13.12
C ALA A 17 -4.91 0.84 11.98
N VAL A 18 -5.37 -0.41 12.06
CA VAL A 18 -5.17 -1.40 11.00
C VAL A 18 -5.93 -0.99 9.74
N VAL A 19 -7.18 -0.54 9.89
CA VAL A 19 -8.01 -0.11 8.75
C VAL A 19 -7.38 1.11 8.06
N VAL A 20 -6.91 2.09 8.84
CA VAL A 20 -6.26 3.27 8.29
C VAL A 20 -4.98 2.89 7.56
N ALA A 21 -4.17 2.02 8.14
CA ALA A 21 -2.92 1.59 7.51
C ALA A 21 -3.19 0.84 6.19
N ARG A 22 -4.20 -0.02 6.18
CA ARG A 22 -4.59 -0.75 4.97
C ARG A 22 -5.10 0.19 3.90
N HIS A 23 -5.90 1.18 4.29
CA HIS A 23 -6.43 2.19 3.37
C HIS A 23 -5.29 3.01 2.76
N ARG A 24 -4.33 3.40 3.60
CA ARG A 24 -3.15 4.13 3.12
C ARG A 24 -2.34 3.26 2.16
N ALA A 25 -2.10 2.00 2.50
CA ALA A 25 -1.35 1.11 1.64
C ALA A 25 -2.03 0.94 0.29
N GLN A 26 -3.36 0.82 0.27
CA GLN A 26 -4.11 0.69 -0.97
C GLN A 26 -4.04 1.96 -1.81
N ALA A 27 -4.20 3.12 -1.18
CA ALA A 27 -4.12 4.40 -1.89
C ALA A 27 -2.74 4.61 -2.50
N VAL A 28 -1.70 4.30 -1.74
CA VAL A 28 -0.32 4.41 -2.23
C VAL A 28 -0.06 3.41 -3.34
N ALA A 29 -0.56 2.18 -3.20
CA ALA A 29 -0.40 1.16 -4.24
C ALA A 29 -1.02 1.61 -5.56
N ASP A 30 -2.24 2.18 -5.51
CA ASP A 30 -2.90 2.69 -6.71
C ASP A 30 -2.09 3.80 -7.37
N LEU A 31 -1.63 4.77 -6.58
CA LEU A 31 -0.83 5.88 -7.09
C LEU A 31 0.52 5.41 -7.62
N ALA A 32 1.16 4.49 -6.90
CA ALA A 32 2.46 3.96 -7.30
C ALA A 32 2.34 3.17 -8.61
N ALA A 33 1.27 2.39 -8.76
CA ALA A 33 1.03 1.65 -10.00
C ALA A 33 0.83 2.59 -11.17
N LEU A 34 0.08 3.68 -10.98
CA LEU A 34 -0.13 4.68 -12.02
C LEU A 34 1.18 5.40 -12.36
N ALA A 35 1.96 5.76 -11.35
CA ALA A 35 3.26 6.42 -11.58
C ALA A 35 4.21 5.50 -12.35
N ALA A 36 4.21 4.21 -12.01
CA ALA A 36 5.03 3.23 -12.70
C ALA A 36 4.57 3.06 -14.15
N ALA A 37 3.26 2.94 -14.38
CA ALA A 37 2.71 2.77 -15.71
C ALA A 37 3.06 3.96 -16.62
N ALA A 38 3.06 5.17 -16.07
CA ALA A 38 3.41 6.37 -16.81
C ALA A 38 4.87 6.36 -17.26
N ARG A 39 5.73 5.65 -16.56
CA ARG A 39 7.17 5.56 -16.87
C ARG A 39 7.55 4.26 -17.57
N LEU A 40 6.60 3.39 -17.82
CA LEU A 40 6.87 2.10 -18.43
C LEU A 40 7.61 2.20 -19.78
N PRO A 41 7.33 3.21 -20.64
CA PRO A 41 8.08 3.34 -21.87
C PRO A 41 9.59 3.55 -21.69
N GLN A 42 10.02 4.02 -20.51
CA GLN A 42 11.45 4.19 -20.20
C GLN A 42 12.07 2.92 -19.61
N GLY A 43 11.31 1.85 -19.46
CA GLY A 43 11.77 0.57 -18.99
C GLY A 43 11.30 0.24 -17.59
N GLN A 44 11.46 -1.03 -17.21
CA GLN A 44 11.02 -1.54 -15.93
C GLN A 44 11.71 -0.84 -14.76
N ALA A 45 13.02 -0.61 -14.86
CA ALA A 45 13.77 0.04 -13.78
C ALA A 45 13.24 1.44 -13.52
N ALA A 46 12.94 2.21 -14.57
CA ALA A 46 12.38 3.55 -14.42
C ALA A 46 10.98 3.50 -13.82
N ALA A 47 10.17 2.56 -14.30
CA ALA A 47 8.79 2.38 -13.80
C ALA A 47 8.79 2.04 -12.31
N CYS A 48 9.51 1.00 -11.92
CA CYS A 48 9.54 0.57 -10.53
C CYS A 48 10.27 1.56 -9.63
N GLY A 49 11.28 2.26 -10.15
CA GLY A 49 11.94 3.33 -9.40
C GLY A 49 10.99 4.47 -9.07
N SER A 50 10.14 4.85 -10.02
CA SER A 50 9.14 5.88 -9.81
C SER A 50 8.13 5.47 -8.74
N ALA A 51 7.66 4.22 -8.81
CA ALA A 51 6.74 3.67 -7.81
C ALA A 51 7.37 3.68 -6.43
N GLY A 52 8.62 3.27 -6.31
CA GLY A 52 9.32 3.22 -5.02
C GLY A 52 9.50 4.60 -4.41
N ARG A 53 9.88 5.58 -5.22
CA ARG A 53 10.04 6.96 -4.73
C ARG A 53 8.72 7.54 -4.24
N LEU A 54 7.64 7.28 -4.98
CA LEU A 54 6.32 7.75 -4.56
C LEU A 54 5.91 7.12 -3.23
N ALA A 55 6.12 5.81 -3.09
CA ALA A 55 5.78 5.11 -1.86
C ALA A 55 6.54 5.70 -0.67
N LEU A 56 7.84 5.93 -0.80
CA LEU A 56 8.65 6.51 0.26
C LEU A 56 8.20 7.92 0.61
N THR A 57 7.85 8.73 -0.40
CA THR A 57 7.34 10.07 -0.17
C THR A 57 6.07 10.06 0.68
N MET A 58 5.28 8.99 0.55
CA MET A 58 4.04 8.83 1.30
C MET A 58 4.21 7.95 2.55
N HIS A 59 5.43 7.80 3.03
CA HIS A 59 5.77 7.05 4.23
C HIS A 59 5.32 5.58 4.16
N THR A 60 5.48 5.00 2.98
CA THR A 60 5.08 3.62 2.70
C THR A 60 6.24 2.95 1.99
N THR A 61 6.31 1.64 2.02
CA THR A 61 7.38 0.88 1.39
C THR A 61 6.83 0.14 0.18
N LEU A 62 7.55 0.21 -0.93
CA LEU A 62 7.25 -0.63 -2.09
C LEU A 62 7.86 -2.01 -1.82
N ALA A 63 6.99 -3.00 -1.61
CA ALA A 63 7.44 -4.35 -1.29
C ALA A 63 7.70 -5.18 -2.54
N ASP A 64 6.99 -4.89 -3.63
CA ASP A 64 7.13 -5.64 -4.88
C ASP A 64 6.68 -4.78 -6.04
N CYS A 65 7.32 -4.96 -7.19
CA CYS A 65 6.97 -4.27 -8.42
C CYS A 65 7.30 -5.17 -9.59
N ALA A 66 6.31 -5.48 -10.40
CA ALA A 66 6.48 -6.36 -11.56
C ALA A 66 5.79 -5.76 -12.77
N VAL A 67 6.39 -5.95 -13.93
CA VAL A 67 5.80 -5.56 -15.20
C VAL A 67 5.23 -6.81 -15.86
N ASP A 68 3.96 -6.76 -16.21
CA ASP A 68 3.24 -7.85 -16.87
C ASP A 68 2.69 -7.31 -18.17
N GLY A 69 3.42 -7.50 -19.27
CA GLY A 69 3.08 -6.93 -20.56
C GLY A 69 3.17 -5.41 -20.49
N LEU A 70 2.05 -4.73 -20.67
CA LEU A 70 1.97 -3.27 -20.56
C LEU A 70 1.39 -2.82 -19.23
N ASP A 71 1.15 -3.74 -18.32
CA ASP A 71 0.64 -3.45 -16.99
C ASP A 71 1.77 -3.51 -15.97
N VAL A 72 1.62 -2.72 -14.91
CA VAL A 72 2.53 -2.75 -13.77
C VAL A 72 1.73 -3.15 -12.54
N VAL A 73 2.24 -4.14 -11.81
CA VAL A 73 1.63 -4.61 -10.57
C VAL A 73 2.57 -4.25 -9.44
N VAL A 74 2.06 -3.55 -8.44
CA VAL A 74 2.86 -3.16 -7.28
C VAL A 74 2.20 -3.68 -6.01
N ARG A 75 3.02 -3.92 -4.99
CA ARG A 75 2.57 -4.23 -3.66
C ARG A 75 3.27 -3.27 -2.70
N THR A 76 2.48 -2.65 -1.84
CA THR A 76 2.99 -1.70 -0.86
C THR A 76 2.71 -2.19 0.54
N GLU A 77 3.50 -1.71 1.49
CA GLU A 77 3.33 -2.00 2.91
C GLU A 77 3.37 -0.70 3.70
N ALA A 78 2.39 -0.54 4.58
CA ALA A 78 2.31 0.61 5.48
C ALA A 78 2.33 0.10 6.92
N GLU A 79 3.10 0.75 7.77
CA GLU A 79 3.15 0.37 9.18
C GLU A 79 1.85 0.72 9.87
N VAL A 80 1.43 -0.15 10.78
CA VAL A 80 0.27 0.08 11.61
C VAL A 80 0.73 0.89 12.82
N ALA A 81 0.07 2.03 13.07
CA ALA A 81 0.48 2.96 14.12
C ALA A 81 0.35 2.37 15.52
N LEU A 82 -0.60 1.45 15.72
CA LEU A 82 -0.82 0.79 17.00
C LEU A 82 -0.66 -0.71 16.83
N GLY A 83 -0.33 -1.39 17.90
CA GLY A 83 -0.17 -2.85 17.90
C GLY A 83 1.27 -3.31 17.98
N GLY A 84 2.23 -2.44 17.72
CA GLY A 84 3.66 -2.76 17.84
C GLY A 84 4.04 -4.00 17.03
N ASP A 85 4.87 -4.86 17.64
CA ASP A 85 5.37 -6.06 16.98
C ASP A 85 4.30 -7.15 16.80
N TRP A 86 3.15 -6.99 17.44
CA TRP A 86 2.05 -7.96 17.38
C TRP A 86 1.27 -7.86 16.07
N VAL A 87 1.33 -6.71 15.43
CA VAL A 87 0.60 -6.45 14.19
C VAL A 87 1.62 -6.13 13.11
N GLY A 88 1.68 -6.97 12.10
CA GLY A 88 2.57 -6.73 10.98
C GLY A 88 2.09 -5.56 10.13
N PRO A 89 2.89 -5.14 9.15
CA PRO A 89 2.49 -4.05 8.27
C PRO A 89 1.26 -4.44 7.45
N ALA A 90 0.44 -3.44 7.16
CA ALA A 90 -0.69 -3.62 6.25
C ALA A 90 -0.17 -3.58 4.82
N SER A 91 -0.58 -4.52 3.99
CA SER A 91 -0.14 -4.55 2.60
C SER A 91 -1.33 -4.41 1.65
N ALA A 92 -1.04 -3.90 0.47
CA ALA A 92 -2.03 -3.74 -0.58
C ALA A 92 -1.35 -3.88 -1.93
N SER A 93 -2.12 -4.29 -2.92
CA SER A 93 -1.62 -4.45 -4.28
C SER A 93 -2.49 -3.65 -5.23
N ALA A 94 -1.88 -3.20 -6.32
CA ALA A 94 -2.60 -2.49 -7.37
C ALA A 94 -1.98 -2.82 -8.71
N ARG A 95 -2.78 -2.71 -9.74
CA ARG A 95 -2.38 -2.94 -11.11
C ARG A 95 -2.81 -1.73 -11.94
N ALA A 96 -1.93 -1.26 -12.79
CA ALA A 96 -2.24 -0.16 -13.71
C ALA A 96 -1.69 -0.47 -15.08
N GLY A 97 -2.45 -0.12 -16.09
CA GLY A 97 -2.07 -0.34 -17.48
C GLY A 97 -3.28 -0.36 -18.38
N PRO A 98 -3.08 -0.63 -19.69
CA PRO A 98 -4.18 -0.64 -20.65
C PRO A 98 -5.26 -1.67 -20.35
N SER A 99 -4.89 -2.79 -19.70
CA SER A 99 -5.87 -3.83 -19.34
C SER A 99 -6.84 -3.35 -18.27
N GLY A 100 -6.35 -2.51 -17.34
CA GLY A 100 -7.17 -1.97 -16.27
C GLY A 100 -7.71 -3.03 -15.34
N PRO A 101 -8.42 -2.61 -14.27
CA PRO A 101 -9.03 -3.57 -13.36
C PRO A 101 -10.20 -4.32 -13.98
N ASP A 102 -10.83 -3.75 -14.99
CA ASP A 102 -11.98 -4.35 -15.67
C ASP A 102 -11.59 -5.13 -16.92
N GLY A 103 -10.36 -5.10 -17.26
CA GLY A 103 -9.85 -5.72 -18.47
C GLY A 103 -9.19 -7.04 -18.31
#